data_85e080dddaa2290f3bdca0426d6b916b
#
_entry.id   85e080dddaa2290f3bdca0426d6b916b
#
_cell.length_a   1.000
_cell.length_b   1.000
_cell.length_c   1.000
_cell.angle_alpha   90.00
_cell.angle_beta   90.00
_cell.angle_gamma   90.00
#
_symmetry.space_group_name_H-M   'P 1'
#
loop_
_entity.id
_entity.type
_entity.pdbx_description
1 polymer ?
#
loop_
_entity_poly.entity_id
_entity_poly.type
_entity_poly.pdbx_seq_one_letter_code
_entity_poly.pdbx_strand_id
1 'polypeptide(L)'
;MGDEAAIHIMGAGLSGLAAATLLARAGKEVHVHDVRADSGARFDGDFQALENWSMDEDFFEQLKEWGFDASEFKATEFDVVDLIHPDDKITQATTSKVAYRIVERGTSEHTIDQGFKRQALAAGAKIHYKSRVKEEDCTIIACGPKGTSAVAYGEIFHTDHPNHIGFQLNDHLAPGSYSYLIIIDGVGLICTCLWRKQKKSERFLNETIAWYEAHYPNLNRTPIKRVGGKGDFTINRNYKQDGRYYVGESGGLQDFMWGFGMRMAVWSGVLAANDILGKGDYEADVRKHLMPYVRTSVANRWLMNRVGDRTFKRMCTAWMKDQKKSGDGLIWIGNLFRPKWYKSILYRLVSPFMLQSDPKAMGRGVRRMPFRKALKRDVWEQSEAANAVGAQWDAARRKGGKTSFADDAETSKDEQSEHAISS
;
A
#
# COMPACT_ATOMS: atom_id res chain seq x y z
N MET A 1 23.09 -4.28 36.59
CA MET A 1 22.25 -4.40 35.37
C MET A 1 23.06 -3.72 34.31
N GLY A 2 23.58 -4.47 33.33
CA GLY A 2 24.35 -3.90 32.23
C GLY A 2 23.46 -2.96 31.43
N ASP A 3 24.02 -1.83 31.03
CA ASP A 3 23.38 -0.88 30.12
C ASP A 3 23.10 -1.61 28.79
N GLU A 4 21.88 -2.10 28.61
CA GLU A 4 21.48 -2.74 27.34
C GLU A 4 21.33 -1.59 26.32
N ALA A 5 22.06 -1.70 25.19
CA ALA A 5 22.09 -0.64 24.20
C ALA A 5 20.68 -0.27 23.69
N ALA A 6 20.42 1.02 23.55
CA ALA A 6 19.16 1.51 23.02
C ALA A 6 18.87 0.97 21.60
N ILE A 7 17.63 0.65 21.35
CA ILE A 7 17.17 0.13 20.04
C ILE A 7 16.76 1.30 19.15
N HIS A 8 17.50 1.48 18.05
CA HIS A 8 17.20 2.51 17.06
C HIS A 8 16.41 1.91 15.87
N ILE A 9 15.31 2.58 15.53
CA ILE A 9 14.39 2.19 14.45
C ILE A 9 14.36 3.31 13.40
N MET A 10 14.64 2.97 12.14
CA MET A 10 14.55 3.90 11.02
C MET A 10 13.17 3.82 10.35
N GLY A 11 12.32 4.81 10.60
CA GLY A 11 10.98 4.97 10.01
C GLY A 11 9.85 4.83 11.03
N ALA A 12 9.03 5.87 11.15
CA ALA A 12 7.84 5.95 12.01
C ALA A 12 6.54 5.62 11.23
N GLY A 13 6.61 4.62 10.34
CA GLY A 13 5.44 4.01 9.70
C GLY A 13 4.91 2.83 10.52
N LEU A 14 3.81 2.20 10.06
CA LEU A 14 3.12 1.14 10.79
C LEU A 14 4.05 0.01 11.28
N SER A 15 5.00 -0.44 10.45
CA SER A 15 5.92 -1.52 10.82
C SER A 15 6.92 -1.11 11.92
N GLY A 16 7.46 0.12 11.82
CA GLY A 16 8.40 0.63 12.83
C GLY A 16 7.69 0.94 14.15
N LEU A 17 6.49 1.53 14.09
CA LEU A 17 5.70 1.83 15.29
C LEU A 17 5.20 0.56 15.97
N ALA A 18 4.81 -0.48 15.22
CA ALA A 18 4.44 -1.77 15.79
C ALA A 18 5.60 -2.39 16.57
N ALA A 19 6.80 -2.44 15.98
CA ALA A 19 7.98 -2.93 16.66
C ALA A 19 8.32 -2.09 17.89
N ALA A 20 8.31 -0.75 17.76
CA ALA A 20 8.61 0.18 18.85
C ALA A 20 7.67 -0.02 20.05
N THR A 21 6.36 -0.17 19.79
CA THR A 21 5.37 -0.39 20.85
C THR A 21 5.68 -1.64 21.67
N LEU A 22 5.93 -2.76 21.01
CA LEU A 22 6.17 -4.03 21.71
C LEU A 22 7.51 -4.03 22.47
N LEU A 23 8.54 -3.47 21.88
CA LEU A 23 9.86 -3.37 22.49
C LEU A 23 9.83 -2.44 23.73
N ALA A 24 9.20 -1.27 23.62
CA ALA A 24 9.06 -0.33 24.72
C ALA A 24 8.21 -0.90 25.87
N ARG A 25 7.09 -1.59 25.56
CA ARG A 25 6.30 -2.33 26.56
C ARG A 25 7.10 -3.40 27.30
N ALA A 26 8.09 -3.98 26.64
CA ALA A 26 9.01 -4.94 27.27
C ALA A 26 10.17 -4.30 28.05
N GLY A 27 10.12 -2.97 28.23
CA GLY A 27 11.10 -2.21 29.02
C GLY A 27 12.40 -1.88 28.28
N LYS A 28 12.45 -2.06 26.94
CA LYS A 28 13.62 -1.64 26.15
C LYS A 28 13.61 -0.14 25.93
N GLU A 29 14.78 0.49 25.91
CA GLU A 29 14.91 1.88 25.44
C GLU A 29 14.81 1.90 23.91
N VAL A 30 13.80 2.61 23.37
CA VAL A 30 13.49 2.61 21.93
C VAL A 30 13.46 4.04 21.38
N HIS A 31 14.24 4.27 20.33
CA HIS A 31 14.30 5.52 19.59
C HIS A 31 13.89 5.30 18.15
N VAL A 32 12.79 5.90 17.72
CA VAL A 32 12.30 5.86 16.34
C VAL A 32 12.70 7.14 15.63
N HIS A 33 13.31 7.04 14.45
CA HIS A 33 13.75 8.19 13.67
C HIS A 33 13.00 8.25 12.34
N ASP A 34 12.38 9.39 12.04
CA ASP A 34 11.76 9.61 10.73
C ASP A 34 12.24 10.94 10.13
N VAL A 35 12.51 10.92 8.83
CA VAL A 35 12.92 12.12 8.08
C VAL A 35 11.77 13.09 7.85
N ARG A 36 10.53 12.65 8.02
CA ARG A 36 9.32 13.45 7.87
C ARG A 36 8.98 14.19 9.15
N ALA A 37 7.97 15.07 9.05
CA ALA A 37 7.54 15.91 10.17
C ALA A 37 6.64 15.16 11.15
N ASP A 38 6.01 14.04 10.73
CA ASP A 38 5.14 13.23 11.57
C ASP A 38 4.95 11.82 11.01
N SER A 39 4.42 10.90 11.83
CA SER A 39 3.93 9.59 11.38
C SER A 39 2.76 9.78 10.42
N GLY A 40 2.76 9.01 9.32
CA GLY A 40 1.74 9.18 8.29
C GLY A 40 1.96 10.33 7.31
N ALA A 41 2.92 11.24 7.54
CA ALA A 41 3.19 12.39 6.66
C ALA A 41 3.63 12.03 5.22
N ARG A 42 3.62 10.75 4.87
CA ARG A 42 3.70 10.24 3.50
C ARG A 42 2.36 10.34 2.78
N PHE A 43 1.26 10.40 3.50
CA PHE A 43 -0.12 10.38 3.02
C PHE A 43 -0.81 11.69 3.37
N ASP A 44 -1.88 12.02 2.67
CA ASP A 44 -2.58 13.29 2.85
C ASP A 44 -4.10 13.09 2.96
N GLY A 45 -4.52 12.19 3.85
CA GLY A 45 -5.92 11.90 4.10
C GLY A 45 -6.55 10.90 3.13
N ASP A 46 -5.73 10.16 2.40
CA ASP A 46 -6.24 9.16 1.48
C ASP A 46 -6.79 7.92 2.21
N PHE A 47 -7.95 7.45 1.75
CA PHE A 47 -8.53 6.21 2.23
C PHE A 47 -7.82 5.00 1.66
N GLN A 48 -7.51 4.04 2.53
CA GLN A 48 -6.92 2.76 2.15
C GLN A 48 -7.66 1.60 2.78
N ALA A 49 -7.80 0.52 2.01
CA ALA A 49 -8.50 -0.67 2.44
C ALA A 49 -7.56 -1.63 3.18
N LEU A 50 -7.97 -2.04 4.38
CA LEU A 50 -7.49 -3.22 5.06
C LEU A 50 -8.38 -4.38 4.63
N GLU A 51 -7.87 -5.24 3.76
CA GLU A 51 -8.59 -6.41 3.30
C GLU A 51 -8.63 -7.48 4.39
N ASN A 52 -9.80 -8.10 4.58
CA ASN A 52 -10.03 -9.08 5.63
C ASN A 52 -10.36 -10.49 5.09
N TRP A 53 -10.08 -10.73 3.82
CA TRP A 53 -10.37 -11.98 3.11
C TRP A 53 -9.12 -12.65 2.50
N SER A 54 -7.97 -11.95 2.48
CA SER A 54 -6.73 -12.49 1.92
C SER A 54 -6.09 -13.55 2.82
N MET A 55 -6.38 -13.52 4.12
CA MET A 55 -5.94 -14.46 5.15
C MET A 55 -7.14 -15.05 5.89
N ASP A 56 -6.92 -16.07 6.72
CA ASP A 56 -8.00 -16.74 7.45
C ASP A 56 -8.44 -15.97 8.70
N GLU A 57 -7.50 -15.29 9.35
CA GLU A 57 -7.73 -14.53 10.56
C GLU A 57 -8.20 -13.10 10.28
N ASP A 58 -9.11 -12.59 11.10
CA ASP A 58 -9.50 -11.18 11.10
C ASP A 58 -8.31 -10.32 11.55
N PHE A 59 -8.05 -9.22 10.86
CA PHE A 59 -6.89 -8.38 11.17
C PHE A 59 -7.03 -7.65 12.51
N PHE A 60 -8.24 -7.27 12.92
CA PHE A 60 -8.42 -6.61 14.21
C PHE A 60 -8.28 -7.58 15.37
N GLU A 61 -8.74 -8.84 15.21
CA GLU A 61 -8.43 -9.89 16.18
C GLU A 61 -6.92 -10.14 16.27
N GLN A 62 -6.23 -10.19 15.15
CA GLN A 62 -4.78 -10.26 15.12
C GLN A 62 -4.10 -9.09 15.85
N LEU A 63 -4.56 -7.86 15.62
CA LEU A 63 -4.05 -6.68 16.34
C LEU A 63 -4.20 -6.84 17.85
N LYS A 64 -5.38 -7.29 18.30
CA LYS A 64 -5.67 -7.56 19.72
C LYS A 64 -4.76 -8.64 20.31
N GLU A 65 -4.56 -9.74 19.59
CA GLU A 65 -3.61 -10.81 19.99
C GLU A 65 -2.19 -10.30 20.14
N TRP A 66 -1.76 -9.38 19.27
CA TRP A 66 -0.46 -8.73 19.37
C TRP A 66 -0.41 -7.60 20.41
N GLY A 67 -1.53 -7.34 21.09
CA GLY A 67 -1.64 -6.34 22.14
C GLY A 67 -1.84 -4.91 21.62
N PHE A 68 -2.32 -4.73 20.40
CA PHE A 68 -2.69 -3.41 19.88
C PHE A 68 -4.19 -3.16 20.08
N ASP A 69 -4.52 -1.90 20.37
CA ASP A 69 -5.87 -1.42 20.46
C ASP A 69 -6.31 -0.78 19.13
N ALA A 70 -7.25 -1.41 18.44
CA ALA A 70 -7.79 -0.89 17.18
C ALA A 70 -8.75 0.31 17.37
N SER A 71 -9.22 0.59 18.60
CA SER A 71 -10.03 1.77 18.89
C SER A 71 -9.24 3.08 18.86
N GLU A 72 -7.92 3.01 18.81
CA GLU A 72 -7.02 4.15 18.68
C GLU A 72 -7.06 4.83 17.29
N PHE A 73 -7.79 4.28 16.35
CA PHE A 73 -7.98 4.89 15.03
C PHE A 73 -9.36 4.56 14.46
N LYS A 74 -9.85 5.43 13.56
CA LYS A 74 -11.13 5.20 12.89
C LYS A 74 -10.98 4.20 11.76
N ALA A 75 -11.89 3.23 11.72
CA ALA A 75 -12.03 2.29 10.61
C ALA A 75 -13.52 2.11 10.29
N THR A 76 -13.88 2.18 9.02
CA THR A 76 -15.26 1.96 8.56
C THR A 76 -15.35 0.59 7.89
N GLU A 77 -16.29 -0.23 8.35
CA GLU A 77 -16.47 -1.60 7.89
C GLU A 77 -17.41 -1.67 6.69
N PHE A 78 -17.07 -2.54 5.75
CA PHE A 78 -17.87 -2.85 4.57
C PHE A 78 -17.98 -4.37 4.40
N ASP A 79 -19.19 -4.85 4.20
CA ASP A 79 -19.55 -6.23 3.87
C ASP A 79 -20.08 -6.37 2.43
N VAL A 80 -20.32 -5.25 1.76
CA VAL A 80 -20.75 -5.15 0.37
C VAL A 80 -19.78 -4.31 -0.42
N VAL A 81 -19.38 -4.79 -1.59
CA VAL A 81 -18.45 -4.11 -2.51
C VAL A 81 -19.02 -4.13 -3.92
N ASP A 82 -19.13 -2.97 -4.57
CA ASP A 82 -19.43 -2.92 -5.99
C ASP A 82 -18.25 -3.43 -6.81
N LEU A 83 -18.47 -4.52 -7.53
CA LEU A 83 -17.52 -5.05 -8.50
C LEU A 83 -17.89 -4.52 -9.88
N ILE A 84 -17.07 -3.63 -10.40
CA ILE A 84 -17.26 -2.98 -11.69
C ILE A 84 -16.46 -3.74 -12.75
N HIS A 85 -17.20 -4.27 -13.73
CA HIS A 85 -16.64 -5.07 -14.81
C HIS A 85 -16.07 -4.19 -15.93
N PRO A 86 -15.17 -4.70 -16.78
CA PRO A 86 -14.63 -3.94 -17.92
C PRO A 86 -15.66 -3.52 -18.99
N ASP A 87 -16.85 -4.08 -18.97
CA ASP A 87 -17.98 -3.74 -19.84
C ASP A 87 -19.05 -2.91 -19.11
N ASP A 88 -18.62 -2.15 -18.12
CA ASP A 88 -19.41 -1.20 -17.33
C ASP A 88 -20.56 -1.83 -16.51
N LYS A 89 -20.66 -3.16 -16.50
CA LYS A 89 -21.61 -3.84 -15.64
C LYS A 89 -21.17 -3.73 -14.18
N ILE A 90 -22.06 -3.29 -13.30
CA ILE A 90 -21.86 -3.26 -11.85
C ILE A 90 -22.57 -4.47 -11.22
N THR A 91 -21.85 -5.19 -10.38
CA THR A 91 -22.39 -6.30 -9.56
C THR A 91 -21.87 -6.16 -8.14
N GLN A 92 -22.61 -6.69 -7.17
CA GLN A 92 -22.23 -6.60 -5.77
C GLN A 92 -21.62 -7.90 -5.27
N ALA A 93 -20.42 -7.82 -4.75
CA ALA A 93 -19.85 -8.88 -3.93
C ALA A 93 -20.27 -8.64 -2.48
N THR A 94 -20.96 -9.63 -1.90
CA THR A 94 -21.51 -9.57 -0.54
C THR A 94 -20.94 -10.70 0.31
N THR A 95 -20.79 -10.46 1.60
CA THR A 95 -20.32 -11.47 2.57
C THR A 95 -21.01 -11.28 3.91
N SER A 96 -21.08 -12.32 4.70
CA SER A 96 -21.58 -12.27 6.09
C SER A 96 -20.52 -11.77 7.08
N LYS A 97 -19.30 -11.48 6.61
CA LYS A 97 -18.18 -10.98 7.41
C LYS A 97 -17.76 -9.61 6.91
N VAL A 98 -16.96 -8.90 7.69
CA VAL A 98 -16.32 -7.67 7.22
C VAL A 98 -15.39 -8.00 6.06
N ALA A 99 -15.69 -7.44 4.89
CA ALA A 99 -14.86 -7.57 3.69
C ALA A 99 -13.62 -6.69 3.76
N TYR A 100 -13.85 -5.44 4.09
CA TYR A 100 -12.83 -4.40 4.21
C TYR A 100 -13.08 -3.53 5.43
N ARG A 101 -11.99 -3.12 6.06
CA ARG A 101 -11.97 -1.97 6.96
C ARG A 101 -11.24 -0.85 6.26
N ILE A 102 -11.94 0.24 6.01
CA ILE A 102 -11.34 1.41 5.37
C ILE A 102 -10.80 2.32 6.46
N VAL A 103 -9.54 2.67 6.34
CA VAL A 103 -8.82 3.57 7.24
C VAL A 103 -8.32 4.78 6.47
N GLU A 104 -8.30 5.92 7.12
CA GLU A 104 -7.61 7.10 6.62
C GLU A 104 -6.13 7.01 6.97
N ARG A 105 -5.28 7.44 6.04
CA ARG A 105 -3.83 7.56 6.20
C ARG A 105 -3.44 9.02 6.31
N GLY A 106 -2.45 9.32 7.12
CA GLY A 106 -1.98 10.70 7.25
C GLY A 106 -1.69 11.13 8.68
N THR A 107 -1.71 12.44 8.89
CA THR A 107 -1.35 13.08 10.17
C THR A 107 -2.55 13.52 10.99
N SER A 108 -3.78 13.34 10.51
CA SER A 108 -5.00 13.62 11.27
C SER A 108 -5.16 12.64 12.43
N GLU A 109 -5.70 13.11 13.54
CA GLU A 109 -5.73 12.37 14.81
C GLU A 109 -6.35 10.97 14.72
N HIS A 110 -7.38 10.83 13.91
CA HIS A 110 -8.15 9.59 13.77
C HIS A 110 -7.54 8.57 12.78
N THR A 111 -6.40 8.91 12.16
CA THR A 111 -5.75 8.02 11.18
C THR A 111 -5.09 6.81 11.84
N ILE A 112 -4.97 5.71 11.11
CA ILE A 112 -4.25 4.52 11.60
C ILE A 112 -2.79 4.83 11.94
N ASP A 113 -2.15 5.74 11.19
CA ASP A 113 -0.76 6.14 11.45
C ASP A 113 -0.63 6.81 12.83
N GLN A 114 -1.57 7.70 13.19
CA GLN A 114 -1.58 8.38 14.48
C GLN A 114 -2.00 7.45 15.62
N GLY A 115 -2.91 6.50 15.38
CA GLY A 115 -3.28 5.48 16.37
C GLY A 115 -2.09 4.60 16.75
N PHE A 116 -1.29 4.15 15.81
CA PHE A 116 -0.05 3.42 16.12
C PHE A 116 1.01 4.29 16.79
N LYS A 117 1.12 5.57 16.41
CA LYS A 117 2.00 6.53 17.06
C LYS A 117 1.66 6.73 18.55
N ARG A 118 0.36 6.95 18.86
CA ARG A 118 -0.08 7.11 20.26
C ARG A 118 0.27 5.89 21.10
N GLN A 119 0.03 4.68 20.57
CA GLN A 119 0.36 3.44 21.28
C GLN A 119 1.87 3.28 21.52
N ALA A 120 2.71 3.66 20.56
CA ALA A 120 4.15 3.63 20.71
C ALA A 120 4.63 4.63 21.77
N LEU A 121 4.11 5.85 21.76
CA LEU A 121 4.42 6.88 22.77
C LEU A 121 3.94 6.47 24.17
N ALA A 122 2.72 5.95 24.28
CA ALA A 122 2.16 5.45 25.54
C ALA A 122 2.97 4.26 26.11
N ALA A 123 3.60 3.46 25.25
CA ALA A 123 4.53 2.40 25.64
C ALA A 123 5.89 2.92 26.13
N GLY A 124 6.21 4.20 25.92
CA GLY A 124 7.48 4.81 26.32
C GLY A 124 8.51 4.92 25.19
N ALA A 125 8.17 4.62 23.92
CA ALA A 125 9.07 4.85 22.80
C ALA A 125 9.28 6.36 22.56
N LYS A 126 10.51 6.74 22.23
CA LYS A 126 10.88 8.13 21.87
C LYS A 126 10.88 8.26 20.34
N ILE A 127 10.12 9.21 19.79
CA ILE A 127 10.02 9.40 18.33
C ILE A 127 10.68 10.73 17.96
N HIS A 128 11.64 10.66 17.05
CA HIS A 128 12.42 11.79 16.56
C HIS A 128 12.05 12.08 15.10
N TYR A 129 11.25 13.10 14.88
CA TYR A 129 10.88 13.59 13.55
C TYR A 129 11.93 14.52 12.97
N LYS A 130 11.95 14.66 11.63
CA LYS A 130 12.97 15.41 10.88
C LYS A 130 14.39 14.93 11.21
N SER A 131 14.50 13.69 11.67
CA SER A 131 15.73 13.03 12.08
C SER A 131 16.21 12.07 11.03
N ARG A 132 17.42 12.30 10.52
CA ARG A 132 18.07 11.41 9.56
C ARG A 132 19.16 10.63 10.26
N VAL A 133 19.02 9.31 10.25
CA VAL A 133 20.02 8.37 10.76
C VAL A 133 20.53 7.50 9.62
N LYS A 134 21.68 6.89 9.81
CA LYS A 134 22.20 5.92 8.86
C LYS A 134 21.62 4.53 9.15
N GLU A 135 21.54 3.71 8.10
CA GLU A 135 21.03 2.33 8.21
C GLU A 135 21.91 1.47 9.15
N GLU A 136 23.23 1.74 9.16
CA GLU A 136 24.22 1.04 10.00
C GLU A 136 24.05 1.33 11.51
N ASP A 137 23.44 2.46 11.86
CA ASP A 137 23.22 2.87 13.26
C ASP A 137 21.87 2.34 13.81
N CYS A 138 21.10 1.61 13.00
CA CYS A 138 19.76 1.17 13.36
C CYS A 138 19.64 -0.34 13.47
N THR A 139 18.89 -0.81 14.46
CA THR A 139 18.51 -2.22 14.64
C THR A 139 17.38 -2.62 13.68
N ILE A 140 16.38 -1.74 13.50
CA ILE A 140 15.22 -2.03 12.64
C ILE A 140 15.14 -0.99 11.53
N ILE A 141 15.02 -1.48 10.28
CA ILE A 141 14.86 -0.68 9.08
C ILE A 141 13.41 -0.79 8.60
N ALA A 142 12.63 0.26 8.83
CA ALA A 142 11.20 0.36 8.55
C ALA A 142 10.87 1.50 7.57
N CYS A 143 11.81 1.87 6.72
CA CYS A 143 11.60 2.94 5.74
C CYS A 143 10.66 2.48 4.61
N GLY A 144 9.91 3.44 4.07
CA GLY A 144 9.04 3.23 2.92
C GLY A 144 9.80 2.96 1.62
N PRO A 145 9.15 3.10 0.46
CA PRO A 145 9.70 2.71 -0.84
C PRO A 145 10.96 3.48 -1.18
N LYS A 146 11.99 2.75 -1.65
CA LYS A 146 13.24 3.32 -2.18
C LYS A 146 13.18 3.49 -3.70
N GLY A 147 12.32 2.76 -4.40
CA GLY A 147 12.06 2.83 -5.83
C GLY A 147 10.59 3.07 -6.14
N THR A 148 10.23 2.86 -7.41
CA THR A 148 8.83 2.97 -7.86
C THR A 148 8.53 1.83 -8.83
N SER A 149 7.61 0.96 -8.47
CA SER A 149 7.10 -0.12 -9.31
C SER A 149 5.67 0.17 -9.77
N ALA A 150 4.88 0.86 -8.95
CA ALA A 150 3.52 1.29 -9.24
C ALA A 150 3.25 2.67 -8.66
N VAL A 151 2.22 3.33 -9.21
CA VAL A 151 1.73 4.64 -8.74
C VAL A 151 0.23 4.53 -8.51
N ALA A 152 -0.23 5.06 -7.38
CA ALA A 152 -1.64 5.36 -7.13
C ALA A 152 -1.82 6.88 -7.26
N TYR A 153 -2.86 7.32 -7.98
CA TYR A 153 -3.19 8.72 -8.12
C TYR A 153 -4.70 8.88 -7.99
N GLY A 154 -5.12 9.79 -7.12
CA GLY A 154 -6.52 9.93 -6.73
C GLY A 154 -6.93 11.36 -6.45
N GLU A 155 -8.23 11.55 -6.25
CA GLU A 155 -8.83 12.81 -5.85
C GLU A 155 -9.75 12.58 -4.66
N ILE A 156 -9.56 13.37 -3.60
CA ILE A 156 -10.46 13.49 -2.47
C ILE A 156 -11.49 14.57 -2.80
N PHE A 157 -12.76 14.32 -2.47
CA PHE A 157 -13.88 15.21 -2.77
C PHE A 157 -14.97 15.14 -1.69
N HIS A 158 -15.81 16.15 -1.59
CA HIS A 158 -17.06 16.10 -0.83
C HIS A 158 -18.19 15.53 -1.68
N THR A 159 -19.14 14.82 -1.03
CA THR A 159 -20.30 14.23 -1.68
C THR A 159 -21.42 13.99 -0.67
N ASP A 160 -22.68 14.00 -1.15
CA ASP A 160 -23.86 13.56 -0.38
C ASP A 160 -24.17 12.07 -0.56
N HIS A 161 -23.37 11.37 -1.37
CA HIS A 161 -23.57 9.94 -1.62
C HIS A 161 -23.32 9.15 -0.33
N PRO A 162 -24.14 8.14 -0.02
CA PRO A 162 -23.93 7.27 1.14
C PRO A 162 -22.55 6.60 1.14
N ASN A 163 -22.16 6.09 2.31
CA ASN A 163 -20.93 5.30 2.45
C ASN A 163 -20.88 4.19 1.40
N HIS A 164 -19.78 4.09 0.68
CA HIS A 164 -19.68 3.22 -0.48
C HIS A 164 -18.25 2.75 -0.74
N ILE A 165 -18.12 1.54 -1.28
CA ILE A 165 -16.86 1.03 -1.84
C ILE A 165 -17.14 0.36 -3.19
N GLY A 166 -16.42 0.80 -4.22
CA GLY A 166 -16.44 0.22 -5.56
C GLY A 166 -15.02 -0.10 -6.03
N PHE A 167 -14.87 -1.27 -6.63
CA PHE A 167 -13.62 -1.76 -7.18
C PHE A 167 -13.79 -2.08 -8.67
N GLN A 168 -12.94 -1.49 -9.51
CA GLN A 168 -13.05 -1.59 -10.97
C GLN A 168 -11.80 -2.22 -11.59
N LEU A 169 -12.00 -3.27 -12.37
CA LEU A 169 -10.98 -3.88 -13.24
C LEU A 169 -11.20 -3.42 -14.69
N ASN A 170 -10.44 -2.42 -15.13
CA ASN A 170 -10.56 -1.87 -16.48
C ASN A 170 -9.17 -1.37 -16.93
N ASP A 171 -8.58 -2.04 -17.94
CA ASP A 171 -7.23 -1.74 -18.41
C ASP A 171 -7.14 -0.41 -19.19
N HIS A 172 -8.28 0.16 -19.61
CA HIS A 172 -8.34 1.49 -20.22
C HIS A 172 -8.24 2.60 -19.18
N LEU A 173 -8.82 2.42 -17.99
CA LEU A 173 -8.83 3.41 -16.91
C LEU A 173 -7.68 3.23 -15.93
N ALA A 174 -7.26 1.98 -15.70
CA ALA A 174 -6.18 1.64 -14.78
C ALA A 174 -5.21 0.62 -15.41
N PRO A 175 -4.35 1.02 -16.36
CA PRO A 175 -3.47 0.12 -17.09
C PRO A 175 -2.62 -0.78 -16.19
N GLY A 176 -2.89 -2.08 -16.31
CA GLY A 176 -2.20 -3.14 -15.57
C GLY A 176 -2.68 -3.34 -14.15
N SER A 177 -3.77 -2.66 -13.70
CA SER A 177 -4.23 -2.76 -12.33
C SER A 177 -5.75 -2.49 -12.17
N TYR A 178 -6.12 -1.59 -11.27
CA TYR A 178 -7.51 -1.31 -10.91
C TYR A 178 -7.68 0.16 -10.53
N SER A 179 -8.94 0.61 -10.56
CA SER A 179 -9.38 1.84 -9.91
C SER A 179 -10.40 1.54 -8.82
N TYR A 180 -10.64 2.51 -7.95
CA TYR A 180 -11.61 2.36 -6.88
C TYR A 180 -12.26 3.68 -6.50
N LEU A 181 -13.47 3.57 -5.96
CA LEU A 181 -14.23 4.62 -5.29
C LEU A 181 -14.45 4.19 -3.85
N ILE A 182 -14.11 5.05 -2.89
CA ILE A 182 -14.42 4.87 -1.47
C ILE A 182 -15.09 6.15 -1.00
N ILE A 183 -16.23 6.03 -0.32
CA ILE A 183 -16.97 7.15 0.28
C ILE A 183 -17.25 6.82 1.74
N ILE A 184 -16.88 7.73 2.64
CA ILE A 184 -17.10 7.63 4.08
C ILE A 184 -17.51 9.00 4.61
N ASP A 185 -18.68 9.07 5.23
CA ASP A 185 -19.17 10.23 5.97
C ASP A 185 -19.06 11.54 5.19
N GLY A 186 -19.51 11.51 3.92
CA GLY A 186 -19.53 12.68 3.06
C GLY A 186 -18.20 13.05 2.40
N VAL A 187 -17.15 12.24 2.61
CA VAL A 187 -15.86 12.38 1.94
C VAL A 187 -15.62 11.19 1.02
N GLY A 188 -15.31 11.45 -0.24
CA GLY A 188 -15.00 10.43 -1.23
C GLY A 188 -13.55 10.47 -1.68
N LEU A 189 -13.04 9.33 -2.12
CA LEU A 189 -11.78 9.17 -2.83
C LEU A 189 -12.01 8.34 -4.08
N ILE A 190 -11.74 8.90 -5.26
CA ILE A 190 -11.55 8.15 -6.50
C ILE A 190 -10.05 8.02 -6.74
N CYS A 191 -9.58 6.81 -7.01
CA CYS A 191 -8.18 6.55 -7.25
C CYS A 191 -7.96 5.56 -8.39
N THR A 192 -6.92 5.81 -9.21
CA THR A 192 -6.44 4.88 -10.22
C THR A 192 -5.06 4.38 -9.85
N CYS A 193 -4.87 3.06 -9.84
CA CYS A 193 -3.61 2.40 -9.55
C CYS A 193 -2.97 1.93 -10.85
N LEU A 194 -1.75 2.36 -11.10
CA LEU A 194 -1.08 2.17 -12.39
C LEU A 194 0.20 1.35 -12.22
N TRP A 195 0.24 0.18 -12.85
CA TRP A 195 1.47 -0.60 -13.06
C TRP A 195 2.10 -0.35 -14.42
N ARG A 196 1.35 0.31 -15.32
CA ARG A 196 1.81 0.72 -16.67
C ARG A 196 1.39 2.16 -16.94
N LYS A 197 2.11 2.87 -17.82
CA LYS A 197 1.78 4.22 -18.30
C LYS A 197 1.65 5.30 -17.22
N GLN A 198 2.42 5.19 -16.14
CA GLN A 198 2.34 6.09 -14.97
C GLN A 198 2.57 7.58 -15.27
N LYS A 199 3.36 7.92 -16.30
CA LYS A 199 3.49 9.32 -16.77
C LYS A 199 2.16 9.97 -17.15
N LYS A 200 1.13 9.15 -17.40
CA LYS A 200 -0.21 9.62 -17.81
C LYS A 200 -1.22 9.45 -16.66
N SER A 201 -0.75 9.44 -15.40
CA SER A 201 -1.59 9.20 -14.23
C SER A 201 -2.77 10.18 -14.13
N GLU A 202 -2.53 11.45 -14.40
CA GLU A 202 -3.58 12.46 -14.39
C GLU A 202 -4.65 12.20 -15.45
N ARG A 203 -4.25 11.88 -16.67
CA ARG A 203 -5.18 11.49 -17.73
C ARG A 203 -6.06 10.33 -17.29
N PHE A 204 -5.46 9.24 -16.79
CA PHE A 204 -6.19 8.07 -16.36
C PHE A 204 -7.11 8.35 -15.17
N LEU A 205 -6.67 9.20 -14.23
CA LEU A 205 -7.54 9.64 -13.14
C LEU A 205 -8.74 10.45 -13.66
N ASN A 206 -8.53 11.40 -14.55
CA ASN A 206 -9.61 12.22 -15.11
C ASN A 206 -10.61 11.35 -15.91
N GLU A 207 -10.14 10.37 -16.69
CA GLU A 207 -10.98 9.39 -17.37
C GLU A 207 -11.75 8.50 -16.37
N THR A 208 -11.12 8.10 -15.28
CA THR A 208 -11.74 7.32 -14.20
C THR A 208 -12.82 8.14 -13.46
N ILE A 209 -12.54 9.40 -13.15
CA ILE A 209 -13.51 10.32 -12.53
C ILE A 209 -14.74 10.47 -13.44
N ALA A 210 -14.54 10.78 -14.72
CA ALA A 210 -15.63 10.92 -15.68
C ALA A 210 -16.47 9.64 -15.80
N TRP A 211 -15.84 8.47 -15.70
CA TRP A 211 -16.53 7.20 -15.69
C TRP A 211 -17.43 7.07 -14.44
N TYR A 212 -16.91 7.37 -13.23
CA TYR A 212 -17.69 7.29 -11.99
C TYR A 212 -18.84 8.30 -11.98
N GLU A 213 -18.64 9.54 -12.43
CA GLU A 213 -19.69 10.54 -12.55
C GLU A 213 -20.82 10.10 -13.50
N ALA A 214 -20.50 9.43 -14.59
CA ALA A 214 -21.48 8.92 -15.53
C ALA A 214 -22.30 7.74 -15.00
N HIS A 215 -21.71 6.89 -14.12
CA HIS A 215 -22.35 5.66 -13.63
C HIS A 215 -22.93 5.79 -12.22
N TYR A 216 -22.54 6.82 -11.47
CA TYR A 216 -23.06 7.17 -10.15
C TYR A 216 -23.64 8.60 -10.17
N PRO A 217 -24.86 8.79 -10.74
CA PRO A 217 -25.43 10.13 -10.98
C PRO A 217 -25.63 10.96 -9.71
N ASN A 218 -25.75 10.30 -8.54
CA ASN A 218 -25.89 10.98 -7.24
C ASN A 218 -24.54 11.21 -6.55
N LEU A 219 -23.43 11.09 -7.25
CA LEU A 219 -22.11 11.28 -6.68
C LEU A 219 -21.88 12.72 -6.22
N ASN A 220 -22.48 13.71 -6.89
CA ASN A 220 -22.46 15.15 -6.54
C ASN A 220 -21.08 15.62 -6.04
N ARG A 221 -20.04 15.28 -6.79
CA ARG A 221 -18.64 15.45 -6.39
C ARG A 221 -18.23 16.93 -6.38
N THR A 222 -17.73 17.40 -5.22
CA THR A 222 -17.03 18.68 -5.07
C THR A 222 -15.57 18.41 -4.74
N PRO A 223 -14.62 18.61 -5.67
CA PRO A 223 -13.20 18.32 -5.47
C PRO A 223 -12.59 19.07 -4.29
N ILE A 224 -11.74 18.41 -3.50
CA ILE A 224 -10.97 19.01 -2.40
C ILE A 224 -9.50 19.07 -2.80
N LYS A 225 -8.89 17.93 -3.14
CA LYS A 225 -7.46 17.85 -3.47
C LYS A 225 -7.09 16.57 -4.21
N ARG A 226 -5.98 16.62 -4.94
CA ARG A 226 -5.33 15.44 -5.51
C ARG A 226 -4.42 14.79 -4.47
N VAL A 227 -4.38 13.47 -4.48
CA VAL A 227 -3.54 12.66 -3.60
C VAL A 227 -2.88 11.54 -4.38
N GLY A 228 -1.86 10.94 -3.81
CA GLY A 228 -1.30 9.77 -4.46
C GLY A 228 -0.09 9.16 -3.72
N GLY A 229 0.35 8.01 -4.20
CA GLY A 229 1.42 7.24 -3.62
C GLY A 229 2.21 6.45 -4.65
N LYS A 230 3.39 6.01 -4.24
CA LYS A 230 4.18 5.03 -4.98
C LYS A 230 4.34 3.76 -4.16
N GLY A 231 4.37 2.61 -4.83
CA GLY A 231 4.74 1.32 -4.27
C GLY A 231 6.05 0.82 -4.88
N ASP A 232 6.91 0.24 -4.06
CA ASP A 232 8.17 -0.38 -4.49
C ASP A 232 8.14 -1.89 -4.20
N PHE A 233 7.84 -2.67 -5.20
CA PHE A 233 7.69 -4.11 -5.06
C PHE A 233 9.04 -4.82 -5.15
N THR A 234 9.57 -5.18 -4.00
CA THR A 234 10.85 -5.86 -3.85
C THR A 234 10.70 -7.18 -3.09
N ILE A 235 11.67 -8.07 -3.26
CA ILE A 235 11.86 -9.26 -2.42
C ILE A 235 13.30 -9.25 -1.94
N ASN A 236 13.50 -9.38 -0.65
CA ASN A 236 14.81 -9.54 -0.05
C ASN A 236 15.21 -11.03 -0.03
N ARG A 237 16.49 -11.31 -0.18
CA ARG A 237 17.03 -12.65 0.05
C ARG A 237 17.10 -12.96 1.54
N ASN A 238 17.50 -11.96 2.33
CA ASN A 238 17.63 -12.03 3.77
C ASN A 238 16.79 -10.89 4.39
N TYR A 239 16.03 -11.19 5.42
CA TYR A 239 15.19 -10.25 6.15
C TYR A 239 15.88 -9.73 7.40
N LYS A 240 16.88 -10.48 7.88
CA LYS A 240 17.83 -10.10 8.93
C LYS A 240 19.25 -10.18 8.37
N GLN A 241 20.02 -9.10 8.46
CA GLN A 241 21.39 -9.07 7.97
C GLN A 241 22.24 -8.11 8.81
N ASP A 242 23.43 -8.54 9.19
CA ASP A 242 24.38 -7.76 10.01
C ASP A 242 23.72 -7.19 11.28
N GLY A 243 22.88 -8.00 11.96
CA GLY A 243 22.13 -7.59 13.15
C GLY A 243 20.91 -6.70 12.88
N ARG A 244 20.64 -6.30 11.64
CA ARG A 244 19.55 -5.40 11.25
C ARG A 244 18.34 -6.17 10.72
N TYR A 245 17.15 -5.73 11.13
CA TYR A 245 15.84 -6.28 10.73
C TYR A 245 15.19 -5.39 9.66
N TYR A 246 14.86 -5.93 8.50
CA TYR A 246 14.18 -5.21 7.43
C TYR A 246 12.69 -5.55 7.46
N VAL A 247 11.86 -4.59 7.90
CA VAL A 247 10.42 -4.79 8.11
C VAL A 247 9.56 -4.03 7.10
N GLY A 248 8.31 -4.46 6.90
CA GLY A 248 7.37 -3.80 6.00
C GLY A 248 7.89 -3.69 4.56
N GLU A 249 7.68 -2.55 3.94
CA GLU A 249 8.08 -2.30 2.54
C GLU A 249 9.60 -2.37 2.34
N SER A 250 10.42 -2.02 3.34
CA SER A 250 11.88 -2.18 3.26
C SER A 250 12.33 -3.64 3.28
N GLY A 251 11.52 -4.51 3.85
CA GLY A 251 11.66 -5.97 3.77
C GLY A 251 11.06 -6.58 2.49
N GLY A 252 10.38 -5.78 1.67
CA GLY A 252 9.65 -6.28 0.50
C GLY A 252 8.42 -7.10 0.87
N LEU A 253 7.83 -6.82 2.04
CA LEU A 253 6.71 -7.57 2.61
C LEU A 253 5.40 -6.85 2.29
N GLN A 254 4.92 -7.06 1.05
CA GLN A 254 3.64 -6.55 0.57
C GLN A 254 3.11 -7.41 -0.59
N ASP A 255 1.82 -7.28 -0.88
CA ASP A 255 1.19 -7.95 -2.00
C ASP A 255 1.55 -7.30 -3.34
N PHE A 256 2.08 -8.08 -4.27
CA PHE A 256 2.47 -7.63 -5.61
C PHE A 256 1.29 -7.48 -6.56
N MET A 257 0.15 -8.08 -6.26
CA MET A 257 -0.98 -8.11 -7.18
C MET A 257 -1.75 -6.79 -7.17
N TRP A 258 -2.14 -6.33 -5.97
CA TRP A 258 -2.95 -5.12 -5.78
C TRP A 258 -2.35 -4.11 -4.78
N GLY A 259 -1.21 -4.43 -4.19
CA GLY A 259 -0.45 -3.50 -3.37
C GLY A 259 -0.86 -3.45 -1.90
N PHE A 260 -1.65 -4.40 -1.41
CA PHE A 260 -1.95 -4.51 0.02
C PHE A 260 -0.67 -4.72 0.82
N GLY A 261 -0.49 -3.97 1.90
CA GLY A 261 0.76 -4.04 2.63
C GLY A 261 0.65 -3.70 4.11
N MET A 262 -0.43 -3.08 4.57
CA MET A 262 -0.53 -2.61 5.96
C MET A 262 -0.48 -3.75 6.97
N ARG A 263 -1.24 -4.83 6.74
CA ARG A 263 -1.23 -6.02 7.59
C ARG A 263 0.17 -6.64 7.67
N MET A 264 0.82 -6.86 6.53
CA MET A 264 2.18 -7.43 6.49
C MET A 264 3.20 -6.50 7.13
N ALA A 265 3.02 -5.18 7.01
CA ALA A 265 3.89 -4.19 7.64
C ALA A 265 3.82 -4.30 9.18
N VAL A 266 2.61 -4.29 9.75
CA VAL A 266 2.44 -4.46 11.20
C VAL A 266 2.99 -5.79 11.66
N TRP A 267 2.59 -6.90 10.99
CA TRP A 267 3.03 -8.25 11.37
C TRP A 267 4.55 -8.39 11.36
N SER A 268 5.23 -7.88 10.33
CA SER A 268 6.69 -7.92 10.28
C SER A 268 7.36 -7.14 11.41
N GLY A 269 6.77 -6.02 11.84
CA GLY A 269 7.22 -5.27 13.01
C GLY A 269 7.08 -6.08 14.30
N VAL A 270 5.94 -6.78 14.46
CA VAL A 270 5.70 -7.71 15.58
C VAL A 270 6.72 -8.84 15.61
N LEU A 271 6.97 -9.49 14.46
CA LEU A 271 7.94 -10.59 14.36
C LEU A 271 9.36 -10.12 14.69
N ALA A 272 9.76 -8.93 14.23
CA ALA A 272 11.08 -8.36 14.56
C ALA A 272 11.21 -8.06 16.05
N ALA A 273 10.18 -7.51 16.67
CA ALA A 273 10.16 -7.27 18.11
C ALA A 273 10.25 -8.59 18.89
N ASN A 274 9.53 -9.62 18.46
CA ASN A 274 9.57 -10.94 19.11
C ASN A 274 10.95 -11.58 19.05
N ASP A 275 11.66 -11.51 17.91
CA ASP A 275 13.04 -12.03 17.80
C ASP A 275 14.00 -11.27 18.74
N ILE A 276 13.92 -9.91 18.76
CA ILE A 276 14.75 -9.10 19.66
C ILE A 276 14.50 -9.43 21.12
N LEU A 277 13.26 -9.80 21.47
CA LEU A 277 12.87 -10.21 22.84
C LEU A 277 13.15 -11.69 23.12
N GLY A 278 13.78 -12.43 22.22
CA GLY A 278 14.05 -13.87 22.36
C GLY A 278 12.82 -14.77 22.32
N LYS A 279 11.72 -14.30 21.70
CA LYS A 279 10.43 -15.01 21.60
C LYS A 279 10.17 -15.62 20.23
N GLY A 280 11.11 -15.51 19.29
CA GLY A 280 10.96 -16.02 17.92
C GLY A 280 12.27 -15.98 17.14
N ASP A 281 12.17 -16.33 15.85
CA ASP A 281 13.24 -16.22 14.85
C ASP A 281 12.68 -15.44 13.66
N TYR A 282 13.07 -14.18 13.52
CA TYR A 282 12.52 -13.27 12.51
C TYR A 282 12.64 -13.82 11.09
N GLU A 283 13.81 -14.35 10.75
CA GLU A 283 14.07 -14.87 9.39
C GLU A 283 13.18 -16.09 9.10
N ALA A 284 13.09 -17.02 10.05
CA ALA A 284 12.26 -18.22 9.94
C ALA A 284 10.76 -17.86 9.93
N ASP A 285 10.33 -16.95 10.80
CA ASP A 285 8.92 -16.55 10.94
C ASP A 285 8.43 -15.78 9.71
N VAL A 286 9.21 -14.86 9.17
CA VAL A 286 8.90 -14.17 7.90
C VAL A 286 8.76 -15.18 6.76
N ARG A 287 9.70 -16.15 6.66
CA ARG A 287 9.65 -17.18 5.62
C ARG A 287 8.46 -18.11 5.76
N LYS A 288 8.03 -18.40 6.97
CA LYS A 288 6.89 -19.27 7.29
C LYS A 288 5.56 -18.57 7.11
N HIS A 289 5.40 -17.35 7.63
CA HIS A 289 4.11 -16.69 7.76
C HIS A 289 3.81 -15.68 6.65
N LEU A 290 4.78 -14.89 6.18
CA LEU A 290 4.57 -13.81 5.22
C LEU A 290 4.95 -14.20 3.79
N MET A 291 6.09 -14.87 3.61
CA MET A 291 6.59 -15.16 2.27
C MET A 291 5.71 -16.08 1.40
N PRO A 292 4.91 -17.01 1.93
CA PRO A 292 3.96 -17.75 1.12
C PRO A 292 2.95 -16.83 0.39
N TYR A 293 2.46 -15.77 1.05
CA TYR A 293 1.55 -14.78 0.47
C TYR A 293 2.28 -13.90 -0.56
N VAL A 294 3.46 -13.39 -0.22
CA VAL A 294 4.28 -12.58 -1.14
C VAL A 294 4.62 -13.36 -2.41
N ARG A 295 5.03 -14.63 -2.31
CA ARG A 295 5.32 -15.49 -3.47
C ARG A 295 4.08 -15.74 -4.31
N THR A 296 2.94 -15.96 -3.67
CA THR A 296 1.65 -16.12 -4.34
C THR A 296 1.29 -14.85 -5.12
N SER A 297 1.48 -13.69 -4.52
CA SER A 297 1.17 -12.42 -5.17
C SER A 297 2.07 -12.12 -6.37
N VAL A 298 3.35 -12.51 -6.34
CA VAL A 298 4.24 -12.44 -7.52
C VAL A 298 3.74 -13.33 -8.65
N ALA A 299 3.32 -14.55 -8.34
CA ALA A 299 2.76 -15.46 -9.33
C ALA A 299 1.46 -14.90 -9.94
N ASN A 300 0.56 -14.40 -9.11
CA ASN A 300 -0.68 -13.73 -9.53
C ASN A 300 -0.38 -12.48 -10.37
N ARG A 301 0.58 -11.64 -9.97
CA ARG A 301 1.00 -10.46 -10.73
C ARG A 301 1.53 -10.82 -12.11
N TRP A 302 2.29 -11.92 -12.21
CA TRP A 302 2.78 -12.42 -13.49
C TRP A 302 1.64 -12.78 -14.45
N LEU A 303 0.59 -13.42 -13.93
CA LEU A 303 -0.64 -13.70 -14.70
C LEU A 303 -1.36 -12.41 -15.05
N MET A 304 -1.58 -11.53 -14.07
CA MET A 304 -2.27 -10.25 -14.24
C MET A 304 -1.63 -9.38 -15.32
N ASN A 305 -0.30 -9.39 -15.44
CA ASN A 305 0.42 -8.64 -16.47
C ASN A 305 0.19 -9.17 -17.91
N ARG A 306 -0.42 -10.33 -18.07
CA ARG A 306 -0.65 -11.00 -19.36
C ARG A 306 -2.11 -11.04 -19.79
N VAL A 307 -2.98 -10.63 -18.89
CA VAL A 307 -4.43 -10.58 -19.14
C VAL A 307 -4.89 -9.15 -19.39
N GLY A 308 -6.05 -9.00 -19.99
CA GLY A 308 -6.70 -7.71 -20.23
C GLY A 308 -8.20 -7.86 -20.01
N ASP A 309 -8.97 -6.86 -20.41
CA ASP A 309 -10.38 -6.69 -20.09
C ASP A 309 -11.25 -7.92 -20.39
N ARG A 310 -10.96 -8.63 -21.50
CA ARG A 310 -11.68 -9.89 -21.82
C ARG A 310 -11.53 -10.93 -20.70
N THR A 311 -10.34 -11.04 -20.12
CA THR A 311 -10.09 -11.98 -19.02
C THR A 311 -10.64 -11.43 -17.71
N PHE A 312 -10.53 -10.13 -17.46
CA PHE A 312 -11.13 -9.49 -16.28
C PHE A 312 -12.64 -9.68 -16.25
N LYS A 313 -13.32 -9.51 -17.39
CA LYS A 313 -14.75 -9.82 -17.52
C LYS A 313 -15.08 -11.26 -17.14
N ARG A 314 -14.27 -12.24 -17.63
CA ARG A 314 -14.44 -13.65 -17.25
C ARG A 314 -14.19 -13.89 -15.75
N MET A 315 -13.20 -13.21 -15.18
CA MET A 315 -12.92 -13.29 -13.73
C MET A 315 -14.09 -12.74 -12.91
N CYS A 316 -14.62 -11.58 -13.23
CA CYS A 316 -15.80 -11.01 -12.57
C CYS A 316 -17.02 -11.94 -12.70
N THR A 317 -17.25 -12.52 -13.88
CA THR A 317 -18.33 -13.49 -14.11
C THR A 317 -18.15 -14.74 -13.25
N ALA A 318 -16.92 -15.27 -13.16
CA ALA A 318 -16.61 -16.44 -12.34
C ALA A 318 -16.79 -16.13 -10.85
N TRP A 319 -16.37 -14.94 -10.41
CA TRP A 319 -16.56 -14.47 -9.05
C TRP A 319 -18.05 -14.44 -8.68
N MET A 320 -18.88 -13.79 -9.50
CA MET A 320 -20.32 -13.73 -9.24
C MET A 320 -21.03 -15.09 -9.31
N LYS A 321 -20.54 -15.99 -10.17
CA LYS A 321 -21.03 -17.37 -10.21
C LYS A 321 -20.70 -18.16 -8.94
N ASP A 322 -19.48 -17.96 -8.41
CA ASP A 322 -19.04 -18.59 -7.17
C ASP A 322 -19.86 -18.05 -5.96
N GLN A 323 -20.09 -16.75 -5.89
CA GLN A 323 -20.94 -16.14 -4.87
C GLN A 323 -22.35 -16.73 -4.87
N LYS A 324 -22.98 -16.91 -6.04
CA LYS A 324 -24.30 -17.54 -6.14
C LYS A 324 -24.33 -18.98 -5.61
N LYS A 325 -23.21 -19.69 -5.72
CA LYS A 325 -23.06 -21.07 -5.27
C LYS A 325 -22.72 -21.17 -3.77
N SER A 326 -21.80 -20.32 -3.31
CA SER A 326 -21.23 -20.38 -1.96
C SER A 326 -22.03 -19.55 -0.94
N GLY A 327 -22.80 -18.57 -1.41
CA GLY A 327 -23.44 -17.57 -0.55
C GLY A 327 -22.50 -16.48 -0.04
N ASP A 328 -21.21 -16.52 -0.43
CA ASP A 328 -20.19 -15.55 0.03
C ASP A 328 -19.33 -15.09 -1.15
N GLY A 329 -19.37 -13.78 -1.43
CA GLY A 329 -18.64 -13.14 -2.51
C GLY A 329 -17.14 -13.09 -2.33
N LEU A 330 -16.59 -13.36 -1.16
CA LEU A 330 -15.17 -13.24 -0.89
C LEU A 330 -14.40 -14.57 -0.94
N ILE A 331 -15.07 -15.70 -1.00
CA ILE A 331 -14.43 -17.02 -1.05
C ILE A 331 -13.55 -17.12 -2.31
N TRP A 332 -14.09 -16.75 -3.46
CA TRP A 332 -13.38 -16.85 -4.73
C TRP A 332 -12.12 -15.97 -4.75
N ILE A 333 -12.27 -14.70 -4.37
CA ILE A 333 -11.15 -13.75 -4.37
C ILE A 333 -10.13 -14.13 -3.28
N GLY A 334 -10.56 -14.55 -2.10
CA GLY A 334 -9.68 -15.03 -1.05
C GLY A 334 -8.82 -16.21 -1.52
N ASN A 335 -9.41 -17.18 -2.23
CA ASN A 335 -8.65 -18.29 -2.80
C ASN A 335 -7.62 -17.86 -3.84
N LEU A 336 -7.84 -16.73 -4.53
CA LEU A 336 -6.85 -16.17 -5.46
C LEU A 336 -5.61 -15.64 -4.70
N PHE A 337 -5.78 -15.07 -3.51
CA PHE A 337 -4.69 -14.51 -2.72
C PHE A 337 -4.01 -15.52 -1.80
N ARG A 338 -4.73 -16.53 -1.35
CA ARG A 338 -4.18 -17.54 -0.42
C ARG A 338 -3.08 -18.40 -1.06
N PRO A 339 -2.04 -18.76 -0.31
CA PRO A 339 -0.98 -19.66 -0.76
C PRO A 339 -1.51 -21.04 -1.14
N LYS A 340 -1.06 -21.57 -2.28
CA LYS A 340 -1.32 -22.92 -2.75
C LYS A 340 -0.02 -23.50 -3.29
N TRP A 341 0.17 -24.82 -3.19
CA TRP A 341 1.41 -25.49 -3.60
C TRP A 341 1.80 -25.19 -5.06
N TYR A 342 0.84 -25.20 -6.00
CA TYR A 342 1.09 -24.91 -7.42
C TYR A 342 1.53 -23.44 -7.66
N LYS A 343 1.09 -22.50 -6.84
CA LYS A 343 1.53 -21.10 -6.93
C LYS A 343 2.99 -20.94 -6.51
N SER A 344 3.44 -21.75 -5.57
CA SER A 344 4.87 -21.82 -5.19
C SER A 344 5.74 -22.34 -6.33
N ILE A 345 5.26 -23.32 -7.10
CA ILE A 345 5.93 -23.80 -8.31
C ILE A 345 5.94 -22.67 -9.36
N LEU A 346 4.78 -22.07 -9.64
CA LEU A 346 4.68 -20.97 -10.58
C LEU A 346 5.61 -19.80 -10.20
N TYR A 347 5.66 -19.42 -8.91
CA TYR A 347 6.59 -18.40 -8.43
C TYR A 347 8.04 -18.73 -8.79
N ARG A 348 8.49 -19.98 -8.57
CA ARG A 348 9.86 -20.40 -8.90
C ARG A 348 10.17 -20.25 -10.38
N LEU A 349 9.20 -20.58 -11.24
CA LEU A 349 9.34 -20.48 -12.69
C LEU A 349 9.35 -19.04 -13.18
N VAL A 350 8.51 -18.16 -12.60
CA VAL A 350 8.31 -16.80 -13.12
C VAL A 350 9.17 -15.74 -12.45
N SER A 351 9.60 -15.95 -11.21
CA SER A 351 10.34 -14.95 -10.44
C SER A 351 11.66 -14.51 -11.10
N PRO A 352 12.42 -15.35 -11.83
CA PRO A 352 13.61 -14.90 -12.57
C PRO A 352 13.30 -13.87 -13.65
N PHE A 353 12.09 -13.93 -14.22
CA PHE A 353 11.64 -13.01 -15.27
C PHE A 353 10.93 -11.78 -14.72
N MET A 354 10.37 -11.89 -13.52
CA MET A 354 9.60 -10.82 -12.86
C MET A 354 10.46 -9.91 -12.01
N LEU A 355 11.55 -10.42 -11.47
CA LEU A 355 12.37 -9.73 -10.47
C LEU A 355 13.80 -9.60 -10.96
N GLN A 356 14.33 -8.38 -10.94
CA GLN A 356 15.73 -8.09 -11.27
C GLN A 356 16.50 -7.69 -10.01
N SER A 357 17.78 -8.05 -9.95
CA SER A 357 18.66 -7.62 -8.86
C SER A 357 18.74 -6.10 -8.82
N ASP A 358 18.62 -5.53 -7.64
CA ASP A 358 18.80 -4.09 -7.42
C ASP A 358 20.27 -3.80 -7.24
N PRO A 359 20.94 -3.08 -8.17
CA PRO A 359 22.36 -2.78 -8.08
C PRO A 359 22.74 -1.99 -6.82
N LYS A 360 21.80 -1.17 -6.30
CA LYS A 360 22.02 -0.35 -5.10
C LYS A 360 21.91 -1.11 -3.79
N ALA A 361 21.43 -2.35 -3.85
CA ALA A 361 21.22 -3.21 -2.69
C ALA A 361 21.77 -4.63 -2.90
N MET A 362 22.84 -4.76 -3.69
CA MET A 362 23.45 -6.06 -4.04
C MET A 362 23.87 -6.85 -2.81
N GLY A 363 24.44 -6.21 -1.78
CA GLY A 363 24.83 -6.86 -0.53
C GLY A 363 23.69 -7.53 0.21
N ARG A 364 22.46 -7.03 0.07
CA ARG A 364 21.24 -7.57 0.69
C ARG A 364 20.50 -8.59 -0.19
N GLY A 365 20.95 -8.81 -1.42
CA GLY A 365 20.28 -9.68 -2.37
C GLY A 365 18.85 -9.24 -2.70
N VAL A 366 18.58 -7.93 -2.69
CA VAL A 366 17.27 -7.37 -3.02
C VAL A 366 17.00 -7.53 -4.50
N ARG A 367 15.83 -8.06 -4.81
CA ARG A 367 15.31 -8.18 -6.17
C ARG A 367 14.04 -7.33 -6.29
N ARG A 368 14.01 -6.43 -7.26
CA ARG A 368 12.88 -5.53 -7.50
C ARG A 368 12.09 -6.00 -8.72
N MET A 369 10.77 -5.82 -8.67
CA MET A 369 9.94 -5.95 -9.86
C MET A 369 10.21 -4.75 -10.78
N PRO A 370 10.98 -4.94 -11.88
CA PRO A 370 11.18 -3.85 -12.83
C PRO A 370 9.89 -3.68 -13.60
N PHE A 371 9.56 -2.47 -13.88
CA PHE A 371 8.46 -2.09 -14.76
C PHE A 371 8.55 -2.76 -16.13
N ARG A 372 9.74 -3.20 -16.50
CA ARG A 372 10.20 -3.55 -17.85
C ARG A 372 9.63 -4.79 -18.49
N LYS A 373 9.07 -5.75 -17.76
CA LYS A 373 8.82 -7.08 -18.33
C LYS A 373 7.35 -7.45 -18.54
N ALA A 374 6.45 -6.50 -18.41
CA ALA A 374 5.04 -6.79 -18.67
C ALA A 374 4.72 -6.98 -20.16
N LEU A 375 5.33 -6.22 -21.08
CA LEU A 375 5.18 -6.37 -22.53
C LEU A 375 6.37 -5.75 -23.26
N LYS A 376 6.84 -6.38 -24.35
CA LYS A 376 8.07 -5.98 -25.08
C LYS A 376 8.03 -4.61 -25.81
N ARG A 377 6.91 -3.91 -25.86
CA ARG A 377 6.71 -2.73 -26.72
C ARG A 377 6.73 -1.36 -26.05
N ASP A 378 6.43 -1.23 -24.71
CA ASP A 378 6.27 0.08 -24.06
C ASP A 378 7.26 0.33 -22.91
N VAL A 379 8.37 -0.37 -22.92
CA VAL A 379 9.11 -0.72 -21.71
C VAL A 379 10.14 0.31 -21.28
N TRP A 380 10.78 0.99 -22.21
CA TRP A 380 11.93 1.85 -21.91
C TRP A 380 11.51 3.21 -21.33
N GLU A 381 10.55 3.86 -21.93
CA GLU A 381 10.07 5.19 -21.52
C GLU A 381 9.39 5.22 -20.14
N GLN A 382 8.83 4.08 -19.73
CA GLN A 382 8.02 3.98 -18.53
C GLN A 382 8.80 3.88 -17.22
N SER A 383 10.00 3.26 -17.22
CA SER A 383 10.77 3.09 -15.97
C SER A 383 11.44 4.39 -15.52
N GLU A 384 11.93 5.19 -16.47
CA GLU A 384 12.47 6.52 -16.18
C GLU A 384 11.38 7.47 -15.71
N ALA A 385 10.18 7.36 -16.31
CA ALA A 385 9.03 8.13 -15.92
C ALA A 385 8.52 7.81 -14.50
N ALA A 386 8.38 6.54 -14.17
CA ALA A 386 7.97 6.14 -12.84
C ALA A 386 8.97 6.59 -11.78
N ASN A 387 10.27 6.54 -12.11
CA ASN A 387 11.34 7.04 -11.25
C ASN A 387 11.31 8.57 -11.15
N ALA A 388 11.01 9.28 -12.24
CA ALA A 388 10.86 10.73 -12.24
C ALA A 388 9.65 11.18 -11.40
N VAL A 389 8.48 10.55 -11.58
CA VAL A 389 7.30 10.79 -10.74
C VAL A 389 7.61 10.50 -9.28
N GLY A 390 8.23 9.36 -8.98
CA GLY A 390 8.64 9.02 -7.62
C GLY A 390 9.65 10.01 -7.02
N ALA A 391 10.57 10.54 -7.82
CA ALA A 391 11.55 11.54 -7.40
C ALA A 391 10.91 12.91 -7.15
N GLN A 392 9.97 13.34 -8.00
CA GLN A 392 9.18 14.55 -7.80
C GLN A 392 8.37 14.48 -6.51
N TRP A 393 7.72 13.36 -6.24
CA TRP A 393 7.02 13.10 -5.00
C TRP A 393 7.90 13.20 -3.77
N ASP A 394 9.08 12.57 -3.81
CA ASP A 394 10.03 12.63 -2.71
C ASP A 394 10.62 14.04 -2.52
N ALA A 395 10.84 14.78 -3.62
CA ALA A 395 11.34 16.15 -3.58
C ALA A 395 10.31 17.12 -2.98
N ALA A 396 9.05 17.04 -3.41
CA ALA A 396 7.96 17.85 -2.87
C ALA A 396 7.77 17.61 -1.36
N ARG A 397 7.82 16.35 -0.92
CA ARG A 397 7.72 15.99 0.50
C ARG A 397 8.90 16.45 1.34
N ARG A 398 10.13 16.43 0.80
CA ARG A 398 11.33 16.91 1.51
C ARG A 398 11.29 18.41 1.78
N LYS A 399 10.60 19.18 0.95
CA LYS A 399 10.43 20.64 1.11
C LYS A 399 9.38 21.00 2.15
N GLY A 400 8.72 20.02 2.80
CA GLY A 400 7.69 20.26 3.82
C GLY A 400 6.36 20.78 3.24
N GLY A 401 6.21 20.74 1.93
CA GLY A 401 4.98 21.12 1.25
C GLY A 401 3.90 20.01 1.36
N LYS A 402 2.64 20.39 1.42
CA LYS A 402 1.52 19.50 1.16
C LYS A 402 1.68 18.98 -0.27
N THR A 403 1.77 17.67 -0.45
CA THR A 403 1.88 17.06 -1.77
C THR A 403 0.50 16.99 -2.41
N SER A 404 0.00 18.11 -2.88
CA SER A 404 -1.12 18.19 -3.77
C SER A 404 -0.59 18.42 -5.17
N PHE A 405 -0.94 17.57 -6.13
CA PHE A 405 -0.66 17.83 -7.55
C PHE A 405 -1.45 19.05 -8.08
N ALA A 406 -2.37 19.60 -7.27
CA ALA A 406 -3.07 20.83 -7.61
C ALA A 406 -2.16 22.08 -7.56
N ASP A 407 -1.13 22.05 -6.67
CA ASP A 407 -0.20 23.18 -6.55
C ASP A 407 0.70 23.33 -7.80
N ASP A 408 1.00 22.22 -8.50
CA ASP A 408 1.77 22.26 -9.75
C ASP A 408 0.94 22.78 -10.95
N ALA A 409 -0.41 22.66 -10.89
CA ALA A 409 -1.30 23.17 -11.94
C ALA A 409 -1.57 24.66 -11.78
N GLU A 410 -1.52 25.22 -10.58
CA GLU A 410 -1.67 26.66 -10.34
C GLU A 410 -0.39 27.42 -10.72
N THR A 411 0.80 26.90 -10.39
CA THR A 411 2.08 27.50 -10.81
C THR A 411 2.23 27.55 -12.33
N SER A 412 1.74 26.53 -13.04
CA SER A 412 1.78 26.52 -14.52
C SER A 412 0.79 27.48 -15.18
N LYS A 413 -0.29 27.89 -14.49
CA LYS A 413 -1.24 28.88 -14.97
C LYS A 413 -0.75 30.31 -14.74
N ASP A 414 -0.06 30.55 -13.65
CA ASP A 414 0.52 31.85 -13.35
C ASP A 414 1.69 32.17 -14.31
N GLU A 415 2.54 31.21 -14.66
CA GLU A 415 3.59 31.39 -15.68
C GLU A 415 3.02 31.62 -17.09
N GLN A 416 1.86 31.06 -17.42
CA GLN A 416 1.21 31.31 -18.71
C GLN A 416 0.44 32.63 -18.74
N SER A 417 0.00 33.18 -17.59
CA SER A 417 -0.66 34.48 -17.52
C SER A 417 0.33 35.65 -17.54
N GLU A 418 1.53 35.48 -17.01
CA GLU A 418 2.58 36.52 -17.10
C GLU A 418 3.18 36.65 -18.51
N HIS A 419 3.22 35.58 -19.29
CA HIS A 419 3.64 35.67 -20.71
C HIS A 419 2.58 36.24 -21.67
N ALA A 420 1.33 36.27 -21.25
CA ALA A 420 0.24 36.87 -22.08
C ALA A 420 0.04 38.38 -21.87
N ILE A 421 0.70 38.96 -20.87
CA ILE A 421 0.60 40.41 -20.59
C ILE A 421 1.81 41.19 -21.12
N SER A 422 2.84 40.53 -21.66
CA SER A 422 4.07 41.15 -22.20
C SER A 422 4.22 40.99 -23.72
N SER A 423 3.15 40.71 -24.45
CA SER A 423 3.11 40.74 -25.93
C SER A 423 2.04 41.65 -26.48
#